data_e3097ba525d12bd6092a0076b94ac8f4
#
_entry.id   e3097ba525d12bd6092a0076b94ac8f4
#
_cell.length_a   1.000
_cell.length_b   1.000
_cell.length_c   1.000
_cell.angle_alpha   90.00
_cell.angle_beta   90.00
_cell.angle_gamma   90.00
#
_symmetry.space_group_name_H-M   'P 1'
#
loop_
_entity.id
_entity.type
_entity.pdbx_description
1 polymer ?
#
loop_
_entity_poly.entity_id
_entity_poly.type
_entity_poly.pdbx_seq_one_letter_code
_entity_poly.pdbx_strand_id
1 'polypeptide(L)'
;MNEHNQLKKLPNTTDHNCVGCSPKNTKGLRLEFYTDGVKVYTSVKVPIHMCGWENMVHGGIISTILDEIMSWTAIHTLKKFILTKSMTVDFQKPVFVGEELRAEGIVIEQSGPREAVVQGSLFNAEGKLCAVSKGTFALVKPELLKKMGVLDDAGVEVYNKLLEG
;
A
#
# COMPACT_ATOMS: atom_id res chain seq x y z
N MET A 1 -14.54 10.87 25.97
CA MET A 1 -13.29 10.22 26.38
C MET A 1 -12.55 9.86 25.11
N ASN A 2 -11.43 10.55 24.84
CA ASN A 2 -10.65 10.38 23.61
C ASN A 2 -9.75 9.17 23.76
N GLU A 3 -10.19 8.04 23.24
CA GLU A 3 -9.25 6.96 22.90
C GLU A 3 -8.56 7.39 21.59
N HIS A 4 -7.46 8.14 21.70
CA HIS A 4 -6.45 8.19 20.67
C HIS A 4 -5.84 6.79 20.59
N ASN A 5 -6.43 5.93 19.80
CA ASN A 5 -5.82 4.68 19.40
C ASN A 5 -4.51 5.07 18.70
N GLN A 6 -3.36 4.93 19.40
CA GLN A 6 -2.06 5.31 18.85
C GLN A 6 -1.78 4.35 17.69
N LEU A 7 -1.73 4.89 16.48
CA LEU A 7 -1.37 4.13 15.30
C LEU A 7 0.03 3.55 15.49
N LYS A 8 0.17 2.23 15.37
CA LYS A 8 1.46 1.54 15.39
C LYS A 8 2.09 1.64 14.00
N LYS A 9 3.33 2.12 13.92
CA LYS A 9 4.11 2.09 12.66
C LYS A 9 4.43 0.65 12.28
N LEU A 10 4.18 0.29 11.03
CA LEU A 10 4.56 -1.01 10.48
C LEU A 10 6.04 -1.01 10.11
N PRO A 11 6.76 -2.12 10.38
CA PRO A 11 8.15 -2.24 9.98
C PRO A 11 8.27 -2.27 8.46
N ASN A 12 9.28 -1.59 7.93
CA ASN A 12 9.67 -1.68 6.52
C ASN A 12 11.17 -1.95 6.43
N THR A 13 11.60 -2.63 5.37
CA THR A 13 13.03 -2.83 5.13
C THR A 13 13.60 -1.66 4.32
N THR A 14 14.89 -1.42 4.44
CA THR A 14 15.60 -0.39 3.69
C THR A 14 16.26 -0.92 2.43
N ASP A 15 16.33 -2.24 2.24
CA ASP A 15 17.09 -2.86 1.15
C ASP A 15 16.19 -3.34 0.00
N HIS A 16 15.44 -2.42 -0.57
CA HIS A 16 14.66 -2.64 -1.79
C HIS A 16 14.48 -1.34 -2.57
N ASN A 17 13.99 -1.42 -3.82
CA ASN A 17 13.82 -0.28 -4.72
C ASN A 17 12.35 -0.01 -5.10
N CYS A 18 11.39 -0.47 -4.31
CA CYS A 18 9.96 -0.24 -4.61
C CYS A 18 9.68 1.25 -4.84
N VAL A 19 8.96 1.56 -5.91
CA VAL A 19 8.57 2.93 -6.26
C VAL A 19 7.58 3.51 -5.24
N GLY A 20 6.78 2.66 -4.60
CA GLY A 20 5.79 3.09 -3.61
C GLY A 20 6.41 3.31 -2.23
N CYS A 21 7.11 2.32 -1.68
CA CYS A 21 7.43 2.30 -0.25
C CYS A 21 8.93 2.19 0.11
N SER A 22 9.86 2.15 -0.86
CA SER A 22 11.28 2.12 -0.50
C SER A 22 11.76 3.44 0.09
N PRO A 23 12.31 3.45 1.32
CA PRO A 23 12.84 4.68 1.92
C PRO A 23 14.09 5.21 1.21
N LYS A 24 14.83 4.35 0.50
CA LYS A 24 16.03 4.74 -0.27
C LYS A 24 15.74 5.20 -1.70
N ASN A 25 14.54 4.92 -2.23
CA ASN A 25 14.20 5.35 -3.60
C ASN A 25 13.77 6.82 -3.61
N THR A 26 14.72 7.72 -3.87
CA THR A 26 14.48 9.17 -3.90
C THR A 26 13.55 9.64 -5.01
N LYS A 27 13.26 8.79 -6.00
CA LYS A 27 12.32 9.07 -7.10
C LYS A 27 10.94 8.48 -6.84
N GLY A 28 10.78 7.69 -5.78
CA GLY A 28 9.52 7.06 -5.38
C GLY A 28 8.72 7.89 -4.38
N LEU A 29 7.59 7.33 -3.94
CA LEU A 29 6.68 7.96 -2.98
C LEU A 29 7.17 7.84 -1.54
N ARG A 30 7.99 6.84 -1.22
CA ARG A 30 8.53 6.55 0.11
C ARG A 30 7.45 6.47 1.19
N LEU A 31 6.35 5.77 0.88
CA LEU A 31 5.23 5.61 1.78
C LEU A 31 5.64 4.89 3.07
N GLU A 32 5.15 5.40 4.19
CA GLU A 32 5.23 4.75 5.49
C GLU A 32 3.83 4.32 5.92
N PHE A 33 3.73 3.16 6.57
CA PHE A 33 2.45 2.57 6.90
C PHE A 33 2.26 2.44 8.41
N TYR A 34 1.02 2.59 8.83
CA TYR A 34 0.60 2.57 10.23
C TYR A 34 -0.68 1.75 10.35
N THR A 35 -0.94 1.20 11.52
CA THR A 35 -2.17 0.40 11.77
C THR A 35 -2.78 0.74 13.12
N ASP A 36 -4.11 0.62 13.18
CA ASP A 36 -4.90 0.59 14.41
C ASP A 36 -5.27 -0.86 14.84
N GLY A 37 -4.72 -1.86 14.12
CA GLY A 37 -5.03 -3.29 14.30
C GLY A 37 -6.14 -3.81 13.39
N VAL A 38 -6.92 -2.94 12.75
CA VAL A 38 -8.02 -3.29 11.83
C VAL A 38 -7.73 -2.82 10.42
N LYS A 39 -7.30 -1.57 10.29
CA LYS A 39 -6.94 -0.93 9.02
C LYS A 39 -5.46 -0.61 8.97
N VAL A 40 -4.96 -0.40 7.77
CA VAL A 40 -3.64 0.17 7.51
C VAL A 40 -3.81 1.55 6.90
N TYR A 41 -2.94 2.48 7.29
CA TYR A 41 -2.98 3.89 6.92
C TYR A 41 -1.64 4.36 6.36
N THR A 42 -1.68 5.32 5.47
CA THR A 42 -0.50 6.10 5.03
C THR A 42 -0.89 7.53 4.73
N SER A 43 0.07 8.44 4.85
CA SER A 43 -0.07 9.82 4.39
C SER A 43 1.06 10.16 3.42
N VAL A 44 0.77 10.98 2.42
CA VAL A 44 1.74 11.36 1.40
C VAL A 44 1.43 12.72 0.81
N LYS A 45 2.49 13.48 0.51
CA LYS A 45 2.44 14.64 -0.38
C LYS A 45 3.11 14.27 -1.69
N VAL A 46 2.32 14.18 -2.76
CA VAL A 46 2.85 13.79 -4.06
C VAL A 46 3.66 14.95 -4.67
N PRO A 47 4.93 14.71 -5.04
CA PRO A 47 5.77 15.77 -5.60
C PRO A 47 5.37 16.13 -7.03
N ILE A 48 5.73 17.36 -7.46
CA ILE A 48 5.34 17.92 -8.76
C ILE A 48 5.74 17.05 -9.97
N HIS A 49 6.85 16.35 -9.91
CA HIS A 49 7.30 15.49 -11.03
C HIS A 49 6.43 14.25 -11.26
N MET A 50 5.45 14.00 -10.39
CA MET A 50 4.46 12.92 -10.50
C MET A 50 3.07 13.45 -10.93
N CYS A 51 3.02 14.67 -11.49
CA CYS A 51 1.78 15.22 -12.01
C CYS A 51 1.37 14.58 -13.35
N GLY A 52 0.07 14.63 -13.64
CA GLY A 52 -0.50 14.34 -14.95
C GLY A 52 -0.75 15.66 -15.70
N TRP A 53 -1.87 16.32 -15.41
CA TRP A 53 -2.21 17.63 -15.94
C TRP A 53 -1.75 18.72 -14.98
N GLU A 54 -0.85 19.59 -15.43
CA GLU A 54 -0.31 20.73 -14.67
C GLU A 54 0.04 20.38 -13.21
N ASN A 55 -0.87 20.61 -12.28
CA ASN A 55 -0.68 20.37 -10.85
C ASN A 55 -1.55 19.20 -10.29
N MET A 56 -2.28 18.50 -11.15
CA MET A 56 -3.03 17.30 -10.73
C MET A 56 -2.11 16.10 -10.64
N VAL A 57 -2.30 15.30 -9.59
CA VAL A 57 -1.61 14.00 -9.47
C VAL A 57 -2.02 13.08 -10.60
N HIS A 58 -1.04 12.44 -11.25
CA HIS A 58 -1.31 11.47 -12.31
C HIS A 58 -2.12 10.27 -11.78
N GLY A 59 -3.13 9.81 -12.55
CA GLY A 59 -3.98 8.68 -12.16
C GLY A 59 -3.20 7.40 -11.88
N GLY A 60 -2.11 7.14 -12.61
CA GLY A 60 -1.20 6.03 -12.33
C GLY A 60 -0.50 6.13 -10.97
N ILE A 61 -0.19 7.34 -10.50
CA ILE A 61 0.38 7.57 -9.16
C ILE A 61 -0.68 7.32 -8.08
N ILE A 62 -1.92 7.78 -8.30
CA ILE A 62 -3.05 7.46 -7.41
C ILE A 62 -3.25 5.94 -7.33
N SER A 63 -3.21 5.25 -8.47
CA SER A 63 -3.30 3.79 -8.52
C SER A 63 -2.14 3.10 -7.78
N THR A 64 -0.93 3.64 -7.87
CA THR A 64 0.23 3.14 -7.11
C THR A 64 0.01 3.29 -5.60
N ILE A 65 -0.49 4.45 -5.14
CA ILE A 65 -0.78 4.66 -3.70
C ILE A 65 -1.84 3.66 -3.23
N LEU A 66 -2.88 3.43 -4.03
CA LEU A 66 -3.95 2.49 -3.71
C LEU A 66 -3.48 1.02 -3.75
N ASP A 67 -2.63 0.65 -4.70
CA ASP A 67 -2.02 -0.68 -4.74
C ASP A 67 -1.13 -0.93 -3.52
N GLU A 68 -0.29 0.02 -3.16
CA GLU A 68 0.60 -0.06 -1.99
C GLU A 68 -0.19 -0.20 -0.68
N ILE A 69 -1.21 0.66 -0.46
CA ILE A 69 -1.98 0.57 0.79
C ILE A 69 -2.75 -0.74 0.89
N MET A 70 -3.29 -1.27 -0.21
CA MET A 70 -3.97 -2.56 -0.23
C MET A 70 -2.98 -3.71 -0.03
N SER A 71 -1.80 -3.65 -0.65
CA SER A 71 -0.72 -4.63 -0.51
C SER A 71 -0.25 -4.73 0.94
N TRP A 72 0.08 -3.60 1.56
CA TRP A 72 0.50 -3.56 2.96
C TRP A 72 -0.60 -4.01 3.92
N THR A 73 -1.86 -3.69 3.60
CA THR A 73 -3.02 -4.20 4.36
C THR A 73 -3.09 -5.72 4.30
N ALA A 74 -2.96 -6.31 3.11
CA ALA A 74 -2.98 -7.76 2.95
C ALA A 74 -1.79 -8.43 3.68
N ILE A 75 -0.57 -7.91 3.50
CA ILE A 75 0.64 -8.41 4.16
C ILE A 75 0.48 -8.37 5.68
N HIS A 76 0.10 -7.21 6.22
CA HIS A 76 -0.01 -7.03 7.68
C HIS A 76 -1.12 -7.88 8.29
N THR A 77 -2.31 -7.87 7.68
CA THR A 77 -3.49 -8.54 8.23
C THR A 77 -3.43 -10.05 8.06
N LEU A 78 -2.98 -10.53 6.88
CA LEU A 78 -3.02 -11.95 6.53
C LEU A 78 -1.70 -12.67 6.80
N LYS A 79 -0.63 -11.92 7.11
CA LYS A 79 0.71 -12.48 7.36
C LYS A 79 1.17 -13.41 6.24
N LYS A 80 1.02 -12.96 4.98
CA LYS A 80 1.35 -13.69 3.77
C LYS A 80 2.11 -12.80 2.79
N PHE A 81 2.95 -13.41 1.95
CA PHE A 81 3.42 -12.77 0.74
C PHE A 81 2.26 -12.60 -0.23
N ILE A 82 2.28 -11.52 -0.97
CA ILE A 82 1.19 -11.19 -1.91
C ILE A 82 1.72 -10.84 -3.29
N LEU A 83 0.88 -11.08 -4.30
CA LEU A 83 1.04 -10.53 -5.63
C LEU A 83 -0.30 -9.96 -6.07
N THR A 84 -0.30 -8.73 -6.56
CA THR A 84 -1.51 -8.09 -7.11
C THR A 84 -1.94 -8.82 -8.39
N LYS A 85 -3.16 -9.33 -8.41
CA LYS A 85 -3.75 -10.01 -9.60
C LYS A 85 -4.52 -9.03 -10.47
N SER A 86 -5.35 -8.23 -9.84
CA SER A 86 -6.19 -7.24 -10.51
C SER A 86 -6.60 -6.16 -9.52
N MET A 87 -6.88 -4.98 -10.05
CA MET A 87 -7.50 -3.90 -9.27
C MET A 87 -8.36 -3.04 -10.19
N THR A 88 -9.44 -2.51 -9.62
CA THR A 88 -10.27 -1.49 -10.24
C THR A 88 -10.16 -0.22 -9.43
N VAL A 89 -9.99 0.92 -10.09
CA VAL A 89 -9.88 2.23 -9.43
C VAL A 89 -10.99 3.13 -9.93
N ASP A 90 -11.78 3.66 -9.00
CA ASP A 90 -12.79 4.67 -9.25
C ASP A 90 -12.26 6.04 -8.78
N PHE A 91 -12.00 6.92 -9.72
CA PHE A 91 -11.56 8.29 -9.47
C PHE A 91 -12.77 9.19 -9.29
N GLN A 92 -12.97 9.71 -8.09
CA GLN A 92 -14.18 10.50 -7.74
C GLN A 92 -13.93 12.00 -7.73
N LYS A 93 -12.72 12.42 -7.32
CA LYS A 93 -12.32 13.83 -7.24
C LYS A 93 -10.86 13.99 -7.64
N PRO A 94 -10.49 15.11 -8.28
CA PRO A 94 -9.10 15.42 -8.52
C PRO A 94 -8.35 15.59 -7.19
N VAL A 95 -7.08 15.21 -7.18
CA VAL A 95 -6.13 15.50 -6.11
C VAL A 95 -4.93 16.24 -6.70
N PHE A 96 -4.30 17.10 -5.90
CA PHE A 96 -3.28 18.00 -6.39
C PHE A 96 -1.92 17.69 -5.75
N VAL A 97 -0.85 17.95 -6.52
CA VAL A 97 0.51 17.77 -6.02
C VAL A 97 0.78 18.71 -4.84
N GLY A 98 1.54 18.25 -3.86
CA GLY A 98 1.84 19.01 -2.64
C GLY A 98 0.72 19.04 -1.60
N GLU A 99 -0.50 18.58 -1.95
CA GLU A 99 -1.58 18.41 -0.99
C GLU A 99 -1.32 17.20 -0.08
N GLU A 100 -1.71 17.31 1.19
CA GLU A 100 -1.68 16.17 2.12
C GLU A 100 -2.78 15.17 1.75
N LEU A 101 -2.38 13.99 1.31
CA LEU A 101 -3.30 12.89 1.01
C LEU A 101 -3.19 11.83 2.10
N ARG A 102 -4.30 11.21 2.46
CA ARG A 102 -4.36 10.06 3.35
C ARG A 102 -4.99 8.89 2.62
N ALA A 103 -4.34 7.73 2.70
CA ALA A 103 -4.95 6.49 2.22
C ALA A 103 -5.17 5.52 3.38
N GLU A 104 -6.21 4.71 3.26
CA GLU A 104 -6.52 3.62 4.19
C GLU A 104 -6.89 2.35 3.43
N GLY A 105 -6.51 1.20 3.99
CA GLY A 105 -6.81 -0.11 3.44
C GLY A 105 -7.48 -1.02 4.46
N ILE A 106 -8.35 -1.90 3.96
CA ILE A 106 -9.04 -2.92 4.75
C ILE A 106 -9.23 -4.19 3.94
N VAL A 107 -9.01 -5.36 4.56
CA VAL A 107 -9.35 -6.64 3.95
C VAL A 107 -10.87 -6.80 3.93
N ILE A 108 -11.44 -6.99 2.73
CA ILE A 108 -12.88 -7.18 2.55
C ILE A 108 -13.26 -8.65 2.66
N GLU A 109 -12.45 -9.52 2.03
CA GLU A 109 -12.73 -10.94 1.93
C GLU A 109 -11.44 -11.73 1.77
N GLN A 110 -11.39 -12.90 2.36
CA GLN A 110 -10.38 -13.91 2.07
C GLN A 110 -11.08 -15.16 1.52
N SER A 111 -11.03 -15.34 0.20
CA SER A 111 -11.61 -16.48 -0.50
C SER A 111 -10.65 -17.67 -0.46
N GLY A 112 -10.60 -18.36 0.67
CA GLY A 112 -9.71 -19.51 0.89
C GLY A 112 -8.25 -19.12 1.14
N PRO A 113 -7.32 -20.10 1.04
CA PRO A 113 -5.91 -19.90 1.46
C PRO A 113 -5.04 -19.17 0.44
N ARG A 114 -5.53 -18.91 -0.77
CA ARG A 114 -4.72 -18.45 -1.91
C ARG A 114 -5.10 -17.07 -2.43
N GLU A 115 -6.17 -16.47 -1.97
CA GLU A 115 -6.68 -15.23 -2.51
C GLU A 115 -7.36 -14.37 -1.45
N ALA A 116 -7.21 -13.07 -1.56
CA ALA A 116 -7.91 -12.09 -0.76
C ALA A 116 -8.34 -10.89 -1.60
N VAL A 117 -9.43 -10.26 -1.17
CA VAL A 117 -9.92 -8.99 -1.71
C VAL A 117 -9.70 -7.90 -0.68
N VAL A 118 -9.06 -6.82 -1.11
CA VAL A 118 -8.73 -5.67 -0.25
C VAL A 118 -9.30 -4.41 -0.88
N GLN A 119 -9.79 -3.50 -0.06
CA GLN A 119 -10.22 -2.18 -0.49
C GLN A 119 -9.22 -1.13 -0.01
N GLY A 120 -8.88 -0.22 -0.90
CA GLY A 120 -8.11 1.00 -0.61
C GLY A 120 -8.95 2.24 -0.87
N SER A 121 -8.83 3.24 -0.02
CA SER A 121 -9.53 4.53 -0.15
C SER A 121 -8.53 5.67 0.01
N LEU A 122 -8.62 6.68 -0.85
CA LEU A 122 -7.77 7.88 -0.83
C LEU A 122 -8.59 9.12 -0.52
N PHE A 123 -8.13 9.91 0.43
CA PHE A 123 -8.77 11.12 0.91
C PHE A 123 -7.84 12.32 0.76
N ASN A 124 -8.40 13.48 0.47
CA ASN A 124 -7.67 14.75 0.45
C ASN A 124 -7.53 15.35 1.87
N ALA A 125 -6.86 16.50 1.97
CA ALA A 125 -6.62 17.21 3.22
C ALA A 125 -7.92 17.62 3.96
N GLU A 126 -9.04 17.80 3.22
CA GLU A 126 -10.36 18.09 3.79
C GLU A 126 -11.10 16.82 4.26
N GLY A 127 -10.49 15.63 4.13
CA GLY A 127 -11.12 14.35 4.47
C GLY A 127 -12.16 13.87 3.44
N LYS A 128 -12.20 14.47 2.24
CA LYS A 128 -13.12 14.04 1.18
C LYS A 128 -12.55 12.85 0.44
N LEU A 129 -13.37 11.84 0.16
CA LEU A 129 -13.01 10.68 -0.65
C LEU A 129 -12.73 11.11 -2.09
N CYS A 130 -11.52 10.83 -2.58
CA CYS A 130 -11.05 11.21 -3.91
C CYS A 130 -10.92 10.04 -4.85
N ALA A 131 -10.53 8.87 -4.35
CA ALA A 131 -10.49 7.64 -5.12
C ALA A 131 -10.71 6.43 -4.22
N VAL A 132 -11.29 5.37 -4.78
CA VAL A 132 -11.44 4.08 -4.12
C VAL A 132 -11.01 2.97 -5.07
N SER A 133 -10.38 1.95 -4.52
CA SER A 133 -9.97 0.77 -5.28
C SER A 133 -10.39 -0.50 -4.57
N LYS A 134 -10.71 -1.51 -5.36
CA LYS A 134 -10.85 -2.89 -4.91
C LYS A 134 -9.86 -3.74 -5.68
N GLY A 135 -8.99 -4.44 -4.97
CA GLY A 135 -7.95 -5.29 -5.54
C GLY A 135 -8.07 -6.74 -5.09
N THR A 136 -7.76 -7.65 -5.99
CA THR A 136 -7.61 -9.08 -5.72
C THR A 136 -6.13 -9.42 -5.67
N PHE A 137 -5.72 -10.07 -4.59
CA PHE A 137 -4.34 -10.40 -4.29
C PHE A 137 -4.17 -11.92 -4.19
N ALA A 138 -3.18 -12.46 -4.91
CA ALA A 138 -2.76 -13.83 -4.70
C ALA A 138 -1.92 -13.91 -3.41
N LEU A 139 -2.29 -14.84 -2.54
CA LEU A 139 -1.53 -15.18 -1.34
C LEU A 139 -0.54 -16.28 -1.70
N VAL A 140 0.74 -15.98 -1.68
CA VAL A 140 1.78 -16.87 -2.20
C VAL A 140 2.74 -17.33 -1.11
N LYS A 141 3.31 -18.50 -1.32
CA LYS A 141 4.36 -19.04 -0.45
C LYS A 141 5.73 -18.49 -0.89
N PRO A 142 6.67 -18.28 0.06
CA PRO A 142 8.02 -17.80 -0.25
C PRO A 142 8.74 -18.63 -1.33
N GLU A 143 8.54 -19.95 -1.34
CA GLU A 143 9.15 -20.87 -2.31
C GLU A 143 8.74 -20.56 -3.75
N LEU A 144 7.50 -20.08 -3.96
CA LEU A 144 7.04 -19.66 -5.27
C LEU A 144 7.79 -18.41 -5.73
N LEU A 145 7.97 -17.42 -4.87
CA LEU A 145 8.71 -16.19 -5.17
C LEU A 145 10.17 -16.46 -5.47
N LYS A 146 10.79 -17.41 -4.76
CA LYS A 146 12.14 -17.89 -5.07
C LYS A 146 12.21 -18.55 -6.44
N LYS A 147 11.28 -19.46 -6.74
CA LYS A 147 11.19 -20.13 -8.06
C LYS A 147 10.99 -19.14 -9.21
N MET A 148 10.27 -18.06 -8.96
CA MET A 148 10.07 -16.99 -9.95
C MET A 148 11.28 -16.04 -10.08
N GLY A 149 12.30 -16.17 -9.24
CA GLY A 149 13.45 -15.26 -9.19
C GLY A 149 13.13 -13.87 -8.64
N VAL A 150 12.03 -13.73 -7.93
CA VAL A 150 11.60 -12.46 -7.29
C VAL A 150 12.36 -12.22 -5.98
N LEU A 151 12.62 -13.28 -5.22
CA LEU A 151 13.38 -13.24 -3.97
C LEU A 151 14.46 -14.31 -3.96
N ASP A 152 15.58 -14.01 -3.33
CA ASP A 152 16.57 -14.99 -2.89
C ASP A 152 16.33 -15.40 -1.42
N ASP A 153 17.19 -16.24 -0.85
CA ASP A 153 17.07 -16.69 0.53
C ASP A 153 17.15 -15.53 1.54
N ALA A 154 18.03 -14.58 1.29
CA ALA A 154 18.17 -13.39 2.14
C ALA A 154 16.91 -12.52 2.09
N GLY A 155 16.34 -12.33 0.90
CA GLY A 155 15.07 -11.63 0.71
C GLY A 155 13.90 -12.28 1.45
N VAL A 156 13.82 -13.61 1.40
CA VAL A 156 12.80 -14.38 2.16
C VAL A 156 12.93 -14.15 3.67
N GLU A 157 14.15 -14.18 4.20
CA GLU A 157 14.41 -13.93 5.63
C GLU A 157 13.98 -12.54 6.06
N VAL A 158 14.31 -11.53 5.26
CA VAL A 158 13.92 -10.12 5.49
C VAL A 158 12.40 -9.98 5.52
N TYR A 159 11.69 -10.54 4.54
CA TYR A 159 10.23 -10.46 4.49
C TYR A 159 9.54 -11.27 5.59
N ASN A 160 10.09 -12.41 6.02
CA ASN A 160 9.55 -13.14 7.17
C ASN A 160 9.53 -12.26 8.43
N LYS A 161 10.58 -11.46 8.66
CA LYS A 161 10.62 -10.49 9.77
C LYS A 161 9.52 -9.43 9.67
N LEU A 162 9.14 -9.01 8.45
CA LEU A 162 8.01 -8.09 8.25
C LEU A 162 6.67 -8.74 8.59
N LEU A 163 6.52 -10.05 8.38
CA LEU A 163 5.29 -10.78 8.68
C LEU A 163 5.11 -11.04 10.19
N GLU A 164 6.20 -11.06 10.96
CA GLU A 164 6.19 -11.26 12.42
C GLU A 164 5.81 -10.00 13.20
N GLY A 165 5.97 -8.82 12.64
CA GLY A 165 5.66 -7.50 13.25
C GLY A 165 4.21 -7.07 13.06
#